data_12e265e2385c55b653e49cb9382c4165
#
_entry.id   12e265e2385c55b653e49cb9382c4165
#
_cell.length_a   1.000
_cell.length_b   1.000
_cell.length_c   1.000
_cell.angle_alpha   90.00
_cell.angle_beta   90.00
_cell.angle_gamma   90.00
#
_symmetry.space_group_name_H-M   'P 1'
#
loop_
_entity.id
_entity.type
_entity.pdbx_description
1 polymer ?
#
loop_
_entity_poly.entity_id
_entity_poly.type
_entity_poly.pdbx_seq_one_letter_code
_entity_poly.pdbx_strand_id
1 'polypeptide(L)'
;VLDLNNSEGFTVLLKALNQLEDEGKIVRNDKNEYLLIENSNYIVGVLHINKRGFGFVIIDEESDDIFISSRDLKDAFNMDTVMVELKKHQTGSRQEGRIVKVIERGQTRLVGLLKNAKRELIFDADDQKFTQPIYIDHAHSHGAVAGHKVVVEIKTYKPYLKGNVVVRNLSLGYTIYTVK
;
A
#
# COMPACT_ATOMS: atom_id res chain seq x y z
N VAL A 1 -3.70 -2.50 35.95
CA VAL A 1 -2.23 -2.68 35.87
C VAL A 1 -2.00 -4.05 35.26
N LEU A 2 -1.30 -4.13 34.12
CA LEU A 2 -0.91 -5.40 33.52
C LEU A 2 0.13 -6.07 34.40
N ASP A 3 -0.14 -7.30 34.87
CA ASP A 3 0.85 -8.12 35.53
C ASP A 3 1.77 -8.74 34.48
N LEU A 4 2.93 -8.13 34.25
CA LEU A 4 3.93 -8.54 33.26
C LEU A 4 4.81 -9.71 33.75
N ASN A 5 4.59 -10.20 34.98
CA ASN A 5 5.39 -11.28 35.57
C ASN A 5 4.91 -12.67 35.10
N ASN A 6 3.81 -12.76 34.36
CA ASN A 6 3.31 -14.00 33.81
C ASN A 6 3.35 -14.01 32.26
N SER A 7 3.39 -15.19 31.66
CA SER A 7 3.46 -15.36 30.19
C SER A 7 2.23 -14.82 29.47
N GLU A 8 1.08 -14.78 30.14
CA GLU A 8 -0.19 -14.33 29.59
C GLU A 8 -0.24 -12.80 29.48
N GLY A 9 0.16 -12.08 30.54
CA GLY A 9 0.28 -10.62 30.54
C GLY A 9 1.30 -10.12 29.52
N PHE A 10 2.45 -10.81 29.38
CA PHE A 10 3.45 -10.48 28.39
C PHE A 10 2.92 -10.68 26.95
N THR A 11 2.16 -11.74 26.71
CA THR A 11 1.54 -11.99 25.38
C THR A 11 0.52 -10.90 25.03
N VAL A 12 -0.28 -10.43 25.99
CA VAL A 12 -1.23 -9.33 25.80
C VAL A 12 -0.49 -8.05 25.47
N LEU A 13 0.58 -7.73 26.21
CA LEU A 13 1.40 -6.54 25.93
C LEU A 13 1.99 -6.58 24.51
N LEU A 14 2.59 -7.70 24.10
CA LEU A 14 3.16 -7.83 22.75
C LEU A 14 2.11 -7.66 21.65
N LYS A 15 0.91 -8.23 21.84
CA LYS A 15 -0.19 -8.04 20.90
C LYS A 15 -0.60 -6.58 20.79
N ALA A 16 -0.73 -5.88 21.93
CA ALA A 16 -1.08 -4.46 21.94
C ALA A 16 0.00 -3.59 21.27
N LEU A 17 1.28 -3.86 21.54
CA LEU A 17 2.39 -3.13 20.90
C LEU A 17 2.42 -3.39 19.38
N ASN A 18 2.25 -4.63 18.94
CA ASN A 18 2.19 -4.96 17.52
C ASN A 18 1.01 -4.24 16.84
N GLN A 19 -0.15 -4.22 17.48
CA GLN A 19 -1.32 -3.51 16.96
C GLN A 19 -1.05 -2.01 16.82
N LEU A 20 -0.50 -1.36 17.84
CA LEU A 20 -0.16 0.07 17.81
C LEU A 20 0.90 0.39 16.75
N GLU A 21 1.87 -0.52 16.56
CA GLU A 21 2.88 -0.40 15.49
C GLU A 21 2.24 -0.58 14.10
N ASP A 22 1.29 -1.50 13.95
CA ASP A 22 0.55 -1.71 12.70
C ASP A 22 -0.36 -0.53 12.36
N GLU A 23 -0.98 0.08 13.35
CA GLU A 23 -1.78 1.31 13.23
C GLU A 23 -0.91 2.56 13.00
N GLY A 24 0.42 2.46 13.06
CA GLY A 24 1.34 3.58 12.88
C GLY A 24 1.30 4.60 14.02
N LYS A 25 0.92 4.21 15.22
CA LYS A 25 0.90 5.08 16.42
C LYS A 25 2.22 5.09 17.14
N ILE A 26 2.95 3.97 17.09
CA ILE A 26 4.29 3.83 17.65
C ILE A 26 5.24 3.26 16.60
N VAL A 27 6.53 3.45 16.80
CA VAL A 27 7.59 2.88 15.99
C VAL A 27 8.68 2.32 16.89
N ARG A 28 9.33 1.24 16.47
CA ARG A 28 10.49 0.69 17.17
C ARG A 28 11.77 1.22 16.53
N ASN A 29 12.60 1.86 17.33
CA ASN A 29 13.89 2.38 16.88
C ASN A 29 14.98 1.28 16.81
N ASP A 30 16.19 1.65 16.33
CA ASP A 30 17.32 0.73 16.22
C ASP A 30 17.82 0.17 17.57
N LYS A 31 17.45 0.81 18.67
CA LYS A 31 17.75 0.36 20.04
C LYS A 31 16.68 -0.57 20.62
N ASN A 32 15.67 -0.95 19.82
CA ASN A 32 14.48 -1.71 20.24
C ASN A 32 13.60 -1.00 21.28
N GLU A 33 13.61 0.34 21.31
CA GLU A 33 12.72 1.14 22.13
C GLU A 33 11.49 1.54 21.31
N TYR A 34 10.31 1.52 21.93
CA TYR A 34 9.08 2.02 21.33
C TYR A 34 8.95 3.52 21.56
N LEU A 35 8.74 4.26 20.49
CA LEU A 35 8.53 5.71 20.51
C LEU A 35 7.15 6.03 19.95
N LEU A 36 6.50 7.06 20.49
CA LEU A 36 5.33 7.66 19.82
C LEU A 36 5.79 8.31 18.51
N ILE A 37 4.98 8.20 17.46
CA ILE A 37 5.30 8.80 16.16
C ILE A 37 5.57 10.29 16.27
N GLU A 38 4.77 11.02 17.05
CA GLU A 38 4.92 12.48 17.30
C GLU A 38 6.27 12.88 17.93
N ASN A 39 6.95 11.94 18.62
CA ASN A 39 8.27 12.15 19.24
C ASN A 39 9.42 11.52 18.44
N SER A 40 9.19 11.24 17.16
CA SER A 40 10.13 10.54 16.30
C SER A 40 10.41 11.32 15.01
N ASN A 41 11.33 10.81 14.18
CA ASN A 41 11.57 11.33 12.83
C ASN A 41 10.60 10.71 11.78
N TYR A 42 9.54 10.05 12.25
CA TYR A 42 8.57 9.40 11.39
C TYR A 42 7.29 10.22 11.34
N ILE A 43 6.68 10.22 10.17
CA ILE A 43 5.43 10.89 9.89
C ILE A 43 4.50 9.92 9.19
N VAL A 44 3.21 9.99 9.49
CA VAL A 44 2.16 9.23 8.82
C VAL A 44 1.34 10.18 7.95
N GLY A 45 1.07 9.76 6.72
CA GLY A 45 0.26 10.55 5.78
C GLY A 45 -0.15 9.74 4.56
N VAL A 46 -0.91 10.36 3.67
CA VAL A 46 -1.43 9.75 2.44
C VAL A 46 -0.50 10.04 1.28
N LEU A 47 -0.10 8.99 0.57
CA LEU A 47 0.82 9.07 -0.56
C LEU A 47 0.08 9.43 -1.86
N HIS A 48 0.49 10.50 -2.51
CA HIS A 48 0.07 10.88 -3.85
C HIS A 48 1.22 10.71 -4.83
N ILE A 49 1.11 9.73 -5.72
CA ILE A 49 2.11 9.46 -6.77
C ILE A 49 1.74 10.24 -8.03
N ASN A 50 2.73 10.84 -8.67
CA ASN A 50 2.54 11.48 -9.97
C ASN A 50 2.92 10.56 -11.13
N LYS A 51 2.58 10.96 -12.36
CA LYS A 51 2.88 10.20 -13.59
C LYS A 51 4.38 10.04 -13.88
N ARG A 52 5.25 10.81 -13.23
CA ARG A 52 6.71 10.73 -13.39
C ARG A 52 7.35 9.73 -12.41
N GLY A 53 6.53 9.07 -11.56
CA GLY A 53 6.97 8.01 -10.67
C GLY A 53 7.59 8.47 -9.35
N PHE A 54 7.46 9.73 -8.95
CA PHE A 54 7.75 10.21 -7.61
C PHE A 54 6.43 10.57 -6.89
N GLY A 55 6.47 10.76 -5.59
CA GLY A 55 5.26 11.05 -4.81
C GLY A 55 5.45 12.18 -3.82
N PHE A 56 4.31 12.55 -3.22
CA PHE A 56 4.20 13.46 -2.10
C PHE A 56 3.36 12.80 -1.02
N VAL A 57 3.78 12.91 0.22
CA VAL A 57 2.97 12.47 1.36
C VAL A 57 2.34 13.70 1.98
N ILE A 58 1.01 13.70 1.98
CA ILE A 58 0.17 14.74 2.55
C ILE A 58 -0.20 14.31 3.96
N ILE A 59 0.06 15.17 4.94
CA ILE A 59 -0.21 14.95 6.36
C ILE A 59 -1.59 15.54 6.70
N ASP A 60 -1.74 16.83 6.43
CA ASP A 60 -2.94 17.63 6.65
C ASP A 60 -2.93 18.84 5.69
N GLU A 61 -3.93 19.74 5.81
CA GLU A 61 -4.06 20.92 4.94
C GLU A 61 -3.10 22.07 5.30
N GLU A 62 -2.50 22.04 6.48
CA GLU A 62 -1.66 23.13 7.01
C GLU A 62 -0.17 22.83 6.89
N SER A 63 0.19 21.56 6.73
CA SER A 63 1.58 21.08 6.70
C SER A 63 2.13 21.04 5.28
N ASP A 64 3.44 21.25 5.13
CA ASP A 64 4.13 21.08 3.86
C ASP A 64 4.17 19.60 3.46
N ASP A 65 3.92 19.31 2.18
CA ASP A 65 4.02 17.97 1.62
C ASP A 65 5.45 17.43 1.66
N ILE A 66 5.60 16.16 2.04
CA ILE A 66 6.90 15.49 2.06
C ILE A 66 7.17 14.86 0.70
N PHE A 67 8.25 15.27 0.05
CA PHE A 67 8.68 14.70 -1.22
C PHE A 67 9.28 13.31 -1.05
N ILE A 68 8.80 12.35 -1.87
CA ILE A 68 9.28 10.96 -1.91
C ILE A 68 9.80 10.66 -3.32
N SER A 69 11.10 10.40 -3.42
CA SER A 69 11.70 10.00 -4.70
C SER A 69 11.21 8.62 -5.13
N SER A 70 11.26 8.31 -6.43
CA SER A 70 10.85 6.99 -6.96
C SER A 70 11.56 5.81 -6.29
N ARG A 71 12.80 5.99 -5.86
CA ARG A 71 13.58 4.95 -5.14
C ARG A 71 13.10 4.72 -3.71
N ASP A 72 12.49 5.75 -3.11
CA ASP A 72 12.07 5.76 -1.71
C ASP A 72 10.59 5.36 -1.54
N LEU A 73 9.86 5.13 -2.64
CA LEU A 73 8.45 4.68 -2.64
C LEU A 73 8.29 3.23 -2.16
N LYS A 74 9.34 2.40 -2.32
CA LYS A 74 9.32 0.95 -2.03
C LYS A 74 8.12 0.25 -2.72
N ASP A 75 7.26 -0.39 -1.90
CA ASP A 75 6.06 -1.13 -2.32
C ASP A 75 4.74 -0.37 -2.06
N ALA A 76 4.83 0.94 -1.84
CA ALA A 76 3.66 1.78 -1.68
C ALA A 76 3.07 2.18 -3.03
N PHE A 77 1.75 2.31 -3.07
CA PHE A 77 0.96 2.74 -4.20
C PHE A 77 0.27 4.08 -3.95
N ASN A 78 -0.25 4.66 -5.02
CA ASN A 78 -1.02 5.89 -4.92
C ASN A 78 -2.20 5.72 -3.96
N MET A 79 -2.43 6.70 -3.08
CA MET A 79 -3.45 6.73 -2.04
C MET A 79 -3.22 5.80 -0.83
N ASP A 80 -2.08 5.10 -0.74
CA ASP A 80 -1.75 4.36 0.47
C ASP A 80 -1.49 5.32 1.64
N THR A 81 -1.93 4.94 2.83
CA THR A 81 -1.48 5.56 4.08
C THR A 81 -0.12 4.96 4.44
N VAL A 82 0.89 5.81 4.55
CA VAL A 82 2.29 5.38 4.70
C VAL A 82 2.95 6.03 5.90
N MET A 83 3.90 5.31 6.47
CA MET A 83 4.85 5.86 7.43
C MET A 83 6.14 6.25 6.68
N VAL A 84 6.55 7.49 6.87
CA VAL A 84 7.71 8.11 6.23
C VAL A 84 8.75 8.46 7.27
N GLU A 85 10.00 8.13 7.02
CA GLU A 85 11.15 8.64 7.77
C GLU A 85 11.70 9.87 7.07
N LEU A 86 11.79 10.98 7.79
CA LEU A 86 12.36 12.22 7.27
C LEU A 86 13.87 12.09 7.09
N LYS A 87 14.38 12.57 5.94
CA LYS A 87 15.81 12.63 5.68
C LYS A 87 16.46 13.79 6.44
N LYS A 88 17.57 13.52 7.11
CA LYS A 88 18.34 14.54 7.88
C LYS A 88 19.00 15.60 6.99
N HIS A 89 19.42 15.21 5.78
CA HIS A 89 20.04 16.11 4.80
C HIS A 89 19.03 16.37 3.67
N GLN A 90 18.54 17.59 3.61
CA GLN A 90 17.59 18.04 2.59
C GLN A 90 18.33 18.84 1.53
N THR A 91 18.00 18.63 0.27
CA THR A 91 18.53 19.42 -0.84
C THR A 91 17.53 20.56 -1.12
N GLY A 92 17.71 21.72 -0.46
CA GLY A 92 16.82 22.86 -0.58
C GLY A 92 15.83 23.03 0.58
N SER A 93 14.76 23.80 0.38
CA SER A 93 13.75 24.12 1.41
C SER A 93 12.64 23.06 1.57
N ARG A 94 12.59 22.07 0.66
CA ARG A 94 11.53 21.04 0.66
C ARG A 94 11.90 19.87 1.56
N GLN A 95 10.96 19.43 2.39
CA GLN A 95 11.14 18.22 3.17
C GLN A 95 11.16 16.97 2.27
N GLU A 96 12.16 16.11 2.50
CA GLU A 96 12.30 14.83 1.81
C GLU A 96 12.19 13.68 2.80
N GLY A 97 11.61 12.57 2.35
CA GLY A 97 11.47 11.37 3.15
C GLY A 97 11.68 10.08 2.36
N ARG A 98 11.67 8.96 3.07
CA ARG A 98 11.59 7.62 2.52
C ARG A 98 10.44 6.87 3.18
N ILE A 99 9.67 6.13 2.42
CA ILE A 99 8.62 5.28 2.98
C ILE A 99 9.28 4.12 3.71
N VAL A 100 8.89 3.87 4.95
CA VAL A 100 9.38 2.76 5.76
C VAL A 100 8.37 1.63 5.85
N LYS A 101 7.07 1.97 5.90
CA LYS A 101 5.97 1.01 6.01
C LYS A 101 4.73 1.55 5.31
N VAL A 102 3.95 0.66 4.70
CA VAL A 102 2.55 0.92 4.32
C VAL A 102 1.69 0.50 5.49
N ILE A 103 0.92 1.44 6.03
CA ILE A 103 0.02 1.22 7.17
C ILE A 103 -1.31 0.69 6.67
N GLU A 104 -1.87 1.37 5.64
CA GLU A 104 -3.15 1.00 5.06
C GLU A 104 -3.10 1.15 3.55
N ARG A 105 -3.70 0.21 2.82
CA ARG A 105 -3.83 0.27 1.38
C ARG A 105 -5.01 1.15 1.00
N GLY A 106 -4.74 2.25 0.30
CA GLY A 106 -5.76 3.18 -0.13
C GLY A 106 -6.65 2.62 -1.24
N GLN A 107 -6.08 1.77 -2.10
CA GLN A 107 -6.77 1.20 -3.24
C GLN A 107 -6.44 -0.29 -3.41
N THR A 108 -7.42 -1.15 -3.11
CA THR A 108 -7.28 -2.60 -3.22
C THR A 108 -7.94 -3.16 -4.48
N ARG A 109 -8.81 -2.38 -5.14
CA ARG A 109 -9.54 -2.77 -6.36
C ARG A 109 -9.21 -1.82 -7.49
N LEU A 110 -8.90 -2.39 -8.65
CA LEU A 110 -8.49 -1.66 -9.84
C LEU A 110 -9.31 -2.12 -11.05
N VAL A 111 -9.62 -1.18 -11.93
CA VAL A 111 -10.20 -1.44 -13.24
C VAL A 111 -9.09 -1.51 -14.28
N GLY A 112 -9.17 -2.45 -15.21
CA GLY A 112 -8.18 -2.58 -16.27
C GLY A 112 -8.44 -3.73 -17.23
N LEU A 113 -7.47 -4.00 -18.08
CA LEU A 113 -7.53 -4.97 -19.16
C LEU A 113 -6.72 -6.22 -18.83
N LEU A 114 -7.29 -7.41 -19.08
CA LEU A 114 -6.54 -8.66 -19.03
C LEU A 114 -5.75 -8.88 -20.33
N LYS A 115 -4.50 -9.31 -20.17
CA LYS A 115 -3.59 -9.69 -21.25
C LYS A 115 -3.07 -11.11 -21.03
N ASN A 116 -2.72 -11.79 -22.10
CA ASN A 116 -2.09 -13.13 -22.00
C ASN A 116 -0.64 -13.01 -21.55
N ALA A 117 -0.25 -13.88 -20.63
CA ALA A 117 1.13 -14.21 -20.32
C ALA A 117 1.36 -15.71 -20.47
N LYS A 118 2.61 -16.17 -20.38
CA LYS A 118 2.96 -17.57 -20.68
C LYS A 118 2.21 -18.62 -19.85
N ARG A 119 1.92 -18.35 -18.59
CA ARG A 119 1.28 -19.29 -17.65
C ARG A 119 0.14 -18.69 -16.85
N GLU A 120 -0.01 -17.38 -16.84
CA GLU A 120 -0.99 -16.62 -16.06
C GLU A 120 -1.58 -15.54 -16.96
N LEU A 121 -2.57 -14.84 -16.46
CA LEU A 121 -3.02 -13.59 -17.07
C LEU A 121 -2.29 -12.43 -16.40
N ILE A 122 -2.01 -11.39 -17.13
CA ILE A 122 -1.52 -10.11 -16.60
C ILE A 122 -2.65 -9.10 -16.70
N PHE A 123 -2.90 -8.44 -15.60
CA PHE A 123 -3.82 -7.32 -15.53
C PHE A 123 -3.04 -6.01 -15.66
N ASP A 124 -3.49 -5.19 -16.58
CA ASP A 124 -2.96 -3.86 -16.87
C ASP A 124 -4.00 -2.83 -16.42
N ALA A 125 -3.69 -2.08 -15.37
CA ALA A 125 -4.61 -1.11 -14.78
C ALA A 125 -4.83 0.09 -15.71
N ASP A 126 -6.06 0.62 -15.75
CA ASP A 126 -6.37 1.87 -16.46
C ASP A 126 -5.71 3.09 -15.80
N ASP A 127 -5.50 3.03 -14.48
CA ASP A 127 -4.80 4.09 -13.76
C ASP A 127 -3.31 4.07 -14.08
N GLN A 128 -2.86 5.08 -14.83
CA GLN A 128 -1.46 5.24 -15.24
C GLN A 128 -0.48 5.46 -14.07
N LYS A 129 -0.96 5.73 -12.86
CA LYS A 129 -0.15 5.81 -11.64
C LYS A 129 0.21 4.42 -11.10
N PHE A 130 -0.53 3.40 -11.54
CA PHE A 130 -0.30 2.00 -11.19
C PHE A 130 0.49 1.32 -12.31
N THR A 131 1.81 1.29 -12.17
CA THR A 131 2.72 0.82 -13.25
C THR A 131 3.16 -0.63 -13.10
N GLN A 132 2.84 -1.28 -11.98
CA GLN A 132 3.26 -2.66 -11.73
C GLN A 132 2.24 -3.66 -12.29
N PRO A 133 2.68 -4.73 -12.98
CA PRO A 133 1.77 -5.76 -13.46
C PRO A 133 1.18 -6.55 -12.29
N ILE A 134 -0.11 -6.84 -12.35
CA ILE A 134 -0.78 -7.76 -11.43
C ILE A 134 -0.97 -9.09 -12.15
N TYR A 135 -0.50 -10.17 -11.54
CA TYR A 135 -0.63 -11.52 -12.07
C TYR A 135 -1.93 -12.16 -11.58
N ILE A 136 -2.67 -12.77 -12.50
CA ILE A 136 -3.94 -13.45 -12.24
C ILE A 136 -3.79 -14.91 -12.65
N ASP A 137 -3.86 -15.80 -11.67
CA ASP A 137 -3.95 -17.23 -11.91
C ASP A 137 -5.27 -17.55 -12.63
N HIS A 138 -5.26 -18.48 -13.59
CA HIS A 138 -6.48 -18.90 -14.30
C HIS A 138 -7.58 -19.37 -13.35
N ALA A 139 -7.24 -20.02 -12.23
CA ALA A 139 -8.21 -20.41 -11.20
C ALA A 139 -8.92 -19.20 -10.56
N HIS A 140 -8.28 -18.04 -10.53
CA HIS A 140 -8.81 -16.80 -9.94
C HIS A 140 -9.34 -15.82 -10.99
N SER A 141 -9.36 -16.20 -12.26
CA SER A 141 -9.91 -15.36 -13.34
C SER A 141 -11.43 -15.38 -13.41
N HIS A 142 -12.05 -16.37 -12.73
CA HIS A 142 -13.50 -16.61 -12.80
C HIS A 142 -14.05 -16.67 -14.23
N GLY A 143 -13.28 -17.26 -15.16
CA GLY A 143 -13.63 -17.37 -16.57
C GLY A 143 -13.41 -16.10 -17.38
N ALA A 144 -12.78 -15.09 -16.83
CA ALA A 144 -12.29 -13.97 -17.62
C ALA A 144 -11.04 -14.39 -18.42
N VAL A 145 -10.92 -13.87 -19.64
CA VAL A 145 -9.84 -14.17 -20.57
C VAL A 145 -9.18 -12.86 -21.04
N ALA A 146 -8.03 -12.97 -21.71
CA ALA A 146 -7.38 -11.82 -22.33
C ALA A 146 -8.33 -11.04 -23.24
N GLY A 147 -8.25 -9.74 -23.21
CA GLY A 147 -9.15 -8.82 -23.89
C GLY A 147 -10.37 -8.40 -23.06
N HIS A 148 -10.66 -9.07 -21.96
CA HIS A 148 -11.74 -8.63 -21.08
C HIS A 148 -11.30 -7.44 -20.22
N LYS A 149 -12.17 -6.43 -20.13
CA LYS A 149 -12.06 -5.37 -19.13
C LYS A 149 -12.72 -5.85 -17.83
N VAL A 150 -11.96 -5.77 -16.74
CA VAL A 150 -12.33 -6.39 -15.46
C VAL A 150 -12.04 -5.47 -14.28
N VAL A 151 -12.64 -5.77 -13.14
CA VAL A 151 -12.16 -5.27 -11.85
C VAL A 151 -11.38 -6.38 -11.17
N VAL A 152 -10.17 -6.05 -10.74
CA VAL A 152 -9.28 -6.95 -9.99
C VAL A 152 -9.13 -6.44 -8.59
N GLU A 153 -9.25 -7.34 -7.61
CA GLU A 153 -8.89 -7.08 -6.22
C GLU A 153 -7.52 -7.67 -5.94
N ILE A 154 -6.59 -6.84 -5.45
CA ILE A 154 -5.23 -7.28 -5.12
C ILE A 154 -5.29 -8.09 -3.82
N LYS A 155 -4.75 -9.31 -3.83
CA LYS A 155 -4.71 -10.22 -2.67
C LYS A 155 -3.30 -10.40 -2.10
N THR A 156 -2.28 -10.24 -2.93
CA THR A 156 -0.88 -10.42 -2.54
C THR A 156 -0.06 -9.27 -3.10
N TYR A 157 0.80 -8.69 -2.27
CA TYR A 157 1.64 -7.54 -2.62
C TYR A 157 3.13 -7.91 -2.76
N LYS A 158 3.57 -9.04 -2.20
CA LYS A 158 4.97 -9.50 -2.22
C LYS A 158 5.04 -11.01 -2.47
N PRO A 159 6.07 -11.50 -3.18
CA PRO A 159 7.16 -10.78 -3.84
C PRO A 159 6.72 -10.02 -5.11
N TYR A 160 5.55 -10.32 -5.67
CA TYR A 160 4.91 -9.63 -6.79
C TYR A 160 3.39 -9.60 -6.59
N LEU A 161 2.74 -8.71 -7.30
CA LEU A 161 1.31 -8.51 -7.13
C LEU A 161 0.53 -9.69 -7.70
N LYS A 162 -0.39 -10.23 -6.90
CA LYS A 162 -1.41 -11.19 -7.33
C LYS A 162 -2.79 -10.66 -7.00
N GLY A 163 -3.73 -10.91 -7.87
CA GLY A 163 -5.11 -10.46 -7.71
C GLY A 163 -6.12 -11.50 -8.17
N ASN A 164 -7.36 -11.28 -7.79
CA ASN A 164 -8.51 -12.05 -8.22
C ASN A 164 -9.43 -11.14 -9.01
N VAL A 165 -10.02 -11.66 -10.09
CA VAL A 165 -11.08 -10.95 -10.82
C VAL A 165 -12.34 -10.97 -9.96
N VAL A 166 -12.86 -9.79 -9.63
CA VAL A 166 -14.10 -9.64 -8.84
C VAL A 166 -15.28 -9.19 -9.68
N VAL A 167 -15.02 -8.59 -10.85
CA VAL A 167 -16.05 -8.25 -11.85
C VAL A 167 -15.54 -8.58 -13.23
N ARG A 168 -16.34 -9.30 -14.02
CA ARG A 168 -16.04 -9.65 -15.42
C ARG A 168 -16.79 -8.73 -16.37
N ASN A 169 -16.20 -8.53 -17.55
CA ASN A 169 -16.85 -7.83 -18.67
C ASN A 169 -17.49 -6.49 -18.28
N LEU A 170 -16.65 -5.53 -17.99
CA LEU A 170 -17.05 -4.13 -18.04
C LEU A 170 -17.21 -3.72 -19.52
N SER A 171 -18.06 -4.42 -20.27
CA SER A 171 -18.46 -3.95 -21.59
C SER A 171 -19.32 -2.71 -21.41
N LEU A 172 -19.01 -1.69 -22.17
CA LEU A 172 -19.68 -0.41 -22.32
C LEU A 172 -21.20 -0.51 -21.97
N GLY A 173 -21.50 -0.22 -20.72
CA GLY A 173 -22.82 0.20 -20.32
C GLY A 173 -23.80 -0.83 -19.78
N TYR A 174 -23.45 -1.94 -19.10
CA TYR A 174 -24.45 -2.59 -18.23
C TYR A 174 -23.93 -3.82 -17.47
N THR A 175 -24.31 -3.85 -16.21
CA THR A 175 -24.48 -4.95 -15.25
C THR A 175 -23.19 -5.47 -14.60
N ILE A 176 -22.97 -4.97 -13.40
CA ILE A 176 -22.03 -5.50 -12.43
C ILE A 176 -22.56 -6.83 -11.93
N TYR A 177 -21.95 -7.95 -12.33
CA TYR A 177 -22.17 -9.23 -11.65
C TYR A 177 -21.06 -9.38 -10.60
N THR A 178 -21.44 -9.18 -9.35
CA THR A 178 -20.58 -9.54 -8.21
C THR A 178 -20.59 -11.06 -8.10
N VAL A 179 -19.46 -11.71 -8.33
CA VAL A 179 -19.26 -13.11 -8.02
C VAL A 179 -18.97 -13.21 -6.53
N LYS A 180 -19.91 -13.81 -5.78
CA LYS A 180 -19.75 -14.16 -4.36
C LYS A 180 -18.81 -15.33 -4.19
#